data_b434c61bebacd7c2ce9c7131f68bd51f
#
_entry.id   b434c61bebacd7c2ce9c7131f68bd51f
#
_cell.length_a   1.000
_cell.length_b   1.000
_cell.length_c   1.000
_cell.angle_alpha   90.00
_cell.angle_beta   90.00
_cell.angle_gamma   90.00
#
_symmetry.space_group_name_H-M   'P 1'
#
loop_
_entity.id
_entity.type
_entity.pdbx_description
1 polymer ?
#
loop_
_entity_poly.entity_id
_entity_poly.type
_entity_poly.pdbx_seq_one_letter_code
_entity_poly.pdbx_strand_id
1 'polypeptide(L)'
;MNKFKTKIAVLAISFLSFAGIQSASAIEGLTIGAALNYSGFGGTGTETKDVAGTDEIVSEHGVFDADYASLFVEYAFSDAFSLGIERHLDDITTPTNTNTKNQSDNTVKATFENHTTLYANINMPFNTYFKLGVIAVDVATQENLNTGGSYNNVDTTGLTVGLGYNLTMDNGVFVRAEISGSDYDDVSATNQSPDGNAQEVKVTDMIGVTAAIKVGKSF
;
A
#
# COMPACT_ATOMS: atom_id res chain seq x y z
N MET A 1 -9.12 13.70 -17.36
CA MET A 1 -10.21 13.38 -16.41
C MET A 1 -9.54 13.16 -15.06
N ASN A 2 -10.03 13.77 -13.98
CA ASN A 2 -9.35 13.70 -12.69
C ASN A 2 -9.35 12.24 -12.19
N LYS A 3 -8.17 11.64 -11.92
CA LYS A 3 -8.02 10.23 -11.46
C LYS A 3 -8.95 9.87 -10.30
N PHE A 4 -9.14 10.82 -9.36
CA PHE A 4 -10.05 10.66 -8.23
C PHE A 4 -11.52 10.44 -8.66
N LYS A 5 -12.02 11.20 -9.65
CA LYS A 5 -13.38 11.01 -10.20
C LYS A 5 -13.55 9.65 -10.86
N THR A 6 -12.50 9.16 -11.52
CA THR A 6 -12.51 7.81 -12.13
C THR A 6 -12.60 6.72 -11.06
N LYS A 7 -11.84 6.85 -9.97
CA LYS A 7 -11.87 5.89 -8.85
C LYS A 7 -13.24 5.87 -8.15
N ILE A 8 -13.84 7.04 -7.92
CA ILE A 8 -15.22 7.12 -7.39
C ILE A 8 -16.23 6.43 -8.35
N ALA A 9 -16.08 6.63 -9.66
CA ALA A 9 -16.96 5.98 -10.63
C ALA A 9 -16.79 4.46 -10.61
N VAL A 10 -15.54 3.95 -10.48
CA VAL A 10 -15.28 2.50 -10.33
C VAL A 10 -15.95 1.95 -9.08
N LEU A 11 -15.83 2.63 -7.94
CA LEU A 11 -16.49 2.20 -6.71
C LEU A 11 -18.02 2.19 -6.83
N ALA A 12 -18.62 3.21 -7.46
CA ALA A 12 -20.04 3.27 -7.70
C ALA A 12 -20.54 2.15 -8.63
N ILE A 13 -19.78 1.84 -9.69
CA ILE A 13 -20.07 0.73 -10.60
C ILE A 13 -19.96 -0.61 -9.87
N SER A 14 -18.92 -0.80 -9.04
CA SER A 14 -18.77 -1.99 -8.21
C SER A 14 -19.96 -2.18 -7.26
N PHE A 15 -20.40 -1.12 -6.60
CA PHE A 15 -21.58 -1.15 -5.73
C PHE A 15 -22.85 -1.59 -6.47
N LEU A 16 -23.11 -1.03 -7.67
CA LEU A 16 -24.26 -1.40 -8.50
C LEU A 16 -24.16 -2.85 -8.99
N SER A 17 -22.96 -3.32 -9.31
CA SER A 17 -22.72 -4.71 -9.73
C SER A 17 -23.02 -5.69 -8.58
N PHE A 18 -22.55 -5.40 -7.37
CA PHE A 18 -22.83 -6.24 -6.19
C PHE A 18 -24.31 -6.28 -5.84
N ALA A 19 -25.03 -5.18 -5.98
CA ALA A 19 -26.47 -5.15 -5.71
C ALA A 19 -27.30 -6.06 -6.64
N GLY A 20 -26.81 -6.29 -7.88
CA GLY A 20 -27.47 -7.13 -8.88
C GLY A 20 -27.14 -8.62 -8.81
N ILE A 21 -26.13 -9.06 -8.06
CA ILE A 21 -25.75 -10.47 -7.94
C ILE A 21 -26.78 -11.19 -7.06
N GLN A 22 -27.59 -12.05 -7.67
CA GLN A 22 -28.51 -12.92 -6.94
C GLN A 22 -27.80 -14.21 -6.56
N SER A 23 -28.02 -14.64 -5.33
CA SER A 23 -27.26 -15.69 -4.61
C SER A 23 -27.59 -17.13 -4.98
N ALA A 24 -27.82 -17.44 -6.25
CA ALA A 24 -28.24 -18.81 -6.66
C ALA A 24 -27.18 -19.92 -6.38
N SER A 25 -25.95 -19.60 -6.01
CA SER A 25 -24.88 -20.56 -5.66
C SER A 25 -23.75 -19.88 -4.85
N ALA A 26 -24.09 -18.90 -4.02
CA ALA A 26 -23.07 -18.22 -3.22
C ALA A 26 -22.52 -19.14 -2.12
N ILE A 27 -21.22 -19.10 -1.91
CA ILE A 27 -20.57 -19.79 -0.79
C ILE A 27 -20.90 -18.97 0.47
N GLU A 28 -21.62 -19.57 1.40
CA GLU A 28 -21.95 -18.95 2.69
C GLU A 28 -20.67 -18.50 3.39
N GLY A 29 -20.68 -17.26 3.90
CA GLY A 29 -19.51 -16.63 4.52
C GLY A 29 -18.53 -15.96 3.57
N LEU A 30 -18.71 -16.08 2.25
CA LEU A 30 -17.87 -15.37 1.28
C LEU A 30 -18.28 -13.91 1.21
N THR A 31 -17.30 -13.02 1.21
CA THR A 31 -17.46 -11.57 1.01
C THR A 31 -16.51 -11.11 -0.09
N ILE A 32 -17.01 -10.30 -1.01
CA ILE A 32 -16.22 -9.70 -2.09
C ILE A 32 -16.49 -8.19 -2.10
N GLY A 33 -15.45 -7.39 -2.25
CA GLY A 33 -15.62 -5.95 -2.28
C GLY A 33 -14.47 -5.19 -2.93
N ALA A 34 -14.69 -3.87 -3.00
CA ALA A 34 -13.72 -2.90 -3.47
C ALA A 34 -13.60 -1.77 -2.44
N ALA A 35 -12.45 -1.12 -2.42
CA ALA A 35 -12.19 0.03 -1.55
C ALA A 35 -11.61 1.21 -2.33
N LEU A 36 -11.87 2.40 -1.82
CA LEU A 36 -11.11 3.61 -2.10
C LEU A 36 -10.35 3.98 -0.83
N ASN A 37 -9.06 4.16 -0.98
CA ASN A 37 -8.12 4.41 0.08
C ASN A 37 -7.46 5.78 -0.12
N TYR A 38 -7.22 6.47 0.99
CA TYR A 38 -6.36 7.64 1.06
C TYR A 38 -5.35 7.41 2.18
N SER A 39 -4.07 7.46 1.85
CA SER A 39 -2.99 7.14 2.78
C SER A 39 -1.96 8.25 2.84
N GLY A 40 -1.48 8.53 4.05
CA GLY A 40 -0.24 9.26 4.29
C GLY A 40 0.87 8.29 4.65
N PHE A 41 2.02 8.43 4.01
CA PHE A 41 3.21 7.61 4.23
C PHE A 41 4.36 8.46 4.74
N GLY A 42 5.20 7.88 5.60
CA GLY A 42 6.43 8.49 6.11
C GLY A 42 7.55 7.49 6.20
N GLY A 43 8.80 7.97 6.14
CA GLY A 43 9.99 7.13 6.30
C GLY A 43 11.26 7.97 6.34
N THR A 44 12.38 7.33 6.69
CA THR A 44 13.70 7.92 6.74
C THR A 44 14.59 7.25 5.69
N GLY A 45 15.05 8.00 4.70
CA GLY A 45 16.04 7.56 3.72
C GLY A 45 17.44 7.92 4.18
N THR A 46 18.36 6.95 4.17
CA THR A 46 19.79 7.16 4.48
C THR A 46 20.62 6.69 3.29
N GLU A 47 21.42 7.60 2.73
CA GLU A 47 22.37 7.30 1.69
C GLU A 47 23.77 7.20 2.30
N THR A 48 24.47 6.09 2.05
CA THR A 48 25.86 5.87 2.44
C THR A 48 26.73 5.80 1.18
N LYS A 49 27.74 6.67 1.09
CA LYS A 49 28.72 6.73 -0.02
C LYS A 49 30.11 6.47 0.52
N ASP A 50 30.83 5.55 -0.11
CA ASP A 50 32.28 5.45 0.10
C ASP A 50 32.99 6.55 -0.71
N VAL A 51 33.62 7.50 -0.02
CA VAL A 51 34.42 8.56 -0.63
C VAL A 51 35.87 8.38 -0.18
N ALA A 52 36.68 7.75 -1.03
CA ALA A 52 38.12 7.49 -0.76
C ALA A 52 38.40 6.74 0.54
N GLY A 53 37.57 5.74 0.86
CA GLY A 53 37.69 4.92 2.07
C GLY A 53 37.13 5.55 3.34
N THR A 54 36.28 6.56 3.18
CA THR A 54 35.50 7.17 4.27
C THR A 54 34.05 7.23 3.90
N ASP A 55 33.16 6.71 4.76
CA ASP A 55 31.72 6.76 4.54
C ASP A 55 31.17 8.17 4.77
N GLU A 56 30.54 8.73 3.75
CA GLU A 56 29.68 9.92 3.87
C GLU A 56 28.23 9.46 4.00
N ILE A 57 27.58 9.84 5.11
CA ILE A 57 26.19 9.44 5.41
C ILE A 57 25.30 10.66 5.38
N VAL A 58 24.22 10.58 4.59
CA VAL A 58 23.18 11.62 4.50
C VAL A 58 21.84 10.97 4.79
N SER A 59 21.07 11.54 5.73
CA SER A 59 19.73 11.06 6.09
C SER A 59 18.69 12.15 5.87
N GLU A 60 17.56 11.78 5.28
CA GLU A 60 16.41 12.66 5.02
C GLU A 60 15.11 11.97 5.42
N HIS A 61 14.19 12.74 6.03
CA HIS A 61 12.84 12.29 6.33
C HIS A 61 11.90 12.69 5.20
N GLY A 62 11.16 11.72 4.67
CA GLY A 62 10.18 11.92 3.62
C GLY A 62 8.77 11.64 4.09
N VAL A 63 7.81 12.45 3.63
CA VAL A 63 6.37 12.18 3.79
C VAL A 63 5.67 12.43 2.45
N PHE A 64 4.68 11.61 2.13
CA PHE A 64 3.84 11.82 0.96
C PHE A 64 2.46 11.18 1.18
N ASP A 65 1.49 11.56 0.36
CA ASP A 65 0.15 11.00 0.36
C ASP A 65 -0.17 10.35 -0.98
N ALA A 66 -1.05 9.36 -0.95
CA ALA A 66 -1.53 8.68 -2.14
C ALA A 66 -3.00 8.27 -1.99
N ASP A 67 -3.73 8.33 -3.10
CA ASP A 67 -5.05 7.75 -3.25
C ASP A 67 -4.99 6.56 -4.22
N TYR A 68 -5.61 5.45 -3.83
CA TYR A 68 -5.63 4.23 -4.62
C TYR A 68 -6.89 3.41 -4.39
N ALA A 69 -7.20 2.53 -5.34
CA ALA A 69 -8.27 1.56 -5.23
C ALA A 69 -7.72 0.19 -4.86
N SER A 70 -8.53 -0.63 -4.17
CA SER A 70 -8.20 -2.04 -3.90
C SER A 70 -9.42 -2.93 -4.10
N LEU A 71 -9.16 -4.22 -4.32
CA LEU A 71 -10.15 -5.28 -4.26
C LEU A 71 -9.84 -6.19 -3.08
N PHE A 72 -10.87 -6.73 -2.47
CA PHE A 72 -10.72 -7.70 -1.39
C PHE A 72 -11.71 -8.84 -1.47
N VAL A 73 -11.28 -9.96 -0.94
CA VAL A 73 -12.10 -11.15 -0.72
C VAL A 73 -11.92 -11.57 0.73
N GLU A 74 -13.00 -11.86 1.43
CA GLU A 74 -13.01 -12.34 2.81
C GLU A 74 -13.83 -13.63 2.92
N TYR A 75 -13.46 -14.46 3.87
CA TYR A 75 -14.25 -15.61 4.26
C TYR A 75 -14.49 -15.58 5.76
N ALA A 76 -15.77 -15.58 6.16
CA ALA A 76 -16.18 -15.61 7.55
C ALA A 76 -16.24 -17.07 8.04
N PHE A 77 -15.42 -17.40 9.02
CA PHE A 77 -15.44 -18.70 9.69
C PHE A 77 -16.47 -18.75 10.82
N SER A 78 -16.86 -17.58 11.28
CA SER A 78 -17.92 -17.37 12.27
C SER A 78 -18.39 -15.92 12.24
N ASP A 79 -19.44 -15.61 12.96
CA ASP A 79 -19.92 -14.22 13.13
C ASP A 79 -18.85 -13.29 13.74
N ALA A 80 -17.90 -13.86 14.49
CA ALA A 80 -16.87 -13.10 15.19
C ALA A 80 -15.55 -12.96 14.40
N PHE A 81 -15.30 -13.83 13.39
CA PHE A 81 -13.98 -13.95 12.77
C PHE A 81 -14.04 -14.20 11.27
N SER A 82 -13.29 -13.42 10.50
CA SER A 82 -13.03 -13.64 9.07
C SER A 82 -11.56 -13.50 8.72
N LEU A 83 -11.15 -14.17 7.64
CA LEU A 83 -9.86 -13.96 6.98
C LEU A 83 -10.10 -13.35 5.60
N GLY A 84 -9.20 -12.48 5.19
CA GLY A 84 -9.31 -11.81 3.90
C GLY A 84 -7.96 -11.53 3.26
N ILE A 85 -8.02 -11.33 1.97
CA ILE A 85 -6.91 -10.83 1.16
C ILE A 85 -7.37 -9.56 0.45
N GLU A 86 -6.55 -8.51 0.50
CA GLU A 86 -6.77 -7.24 -0.17
C GLU A 86 -5.58 -6.93 -1.08
N ARG A 87 -5.87 -6.54 -2.32
CA ARG A 87 -4.86 -6.17 -3.31
C ARG A 87 -5.10 -4.77 -3.83
N HIS A 88 -4.06 -3.93 -3.84
CA HIS A 88 -4.12 -2.64 -4.52
C HIS A 88 -4.19 -2.82 -6.03
N LEU A 89 -4.99 -1.99 -6.68
CA LEU A 89 -5.14 -1.97 -8.14
C LEU A 89 -4.21 -0.94 -8.78
N ASP A 90 -3.74 0.02 -7.99
CA ASP A 90 -2.83 1.07 -8.43
C ASP A 90 -1.47 0.88 -7.74
N ASP A 91 -0.41 1.13 -8.49
CA ASP A 91 0.93 1.27 -7.93
C ASP A 91 1.07 2.64 -7.25
N ILE A 92 1.77 2.66 -6.13
CA ILE A 92 2.00 3.89 -5.36
C ILE A 92 3.42 4.35 -5.64
N THR A 93 3.57 5.54 -6.25
CA THR A 93 4.88 6.10 -6.59
C THR A 93 5.20 7.27 -5.67
N THR A 94 6.40 7.27 -5.08
CA THR A 94 6.89 8.40 -4.27
C THR A 94 7.10 9.64 -5.13
N PRO A 95 7.12 10.84 -4.54
CA PRO A 95 7.65 12.03 -5.20
C PRO A 95 9.08 11.78 -5.69
N THR A 96 9.44 12.43 -6.80
CA THR A 96 10.81 12.37 -7.32
C THR A 96 11.73 13.19 -6.42
N ASN A 97 12.77 12.56 -5.88
CA ASN A 97 13.86 13.29 -5.25
C ASN A 97 14.89 13.69 -6.32
N THR A 98 15.31 14.95 -6.33
CA THR A 98 16.26 15.50 -7.27
C THR A 98 17.45 16.08 -6.51
N ASN A 99 18.65 15.59 -6.82
CA ASN A 99 19.90 16.11 -6.27
C ASN A 99 20.78 16.59 -7.42
N THR A 100 21.10 17.90 -7.43
CA THR A 100 21.94 18.52 -8.46
C THR A 100 23.41 18.49 -8.02
N LYS A 101 24.24 17.72 -8.72
CA LYS A 101 25.71 17.69 -8.55
C LYS A 101 26.36 18.03 -9.89
N ASN A 102 27.38 18.93 -9.85
CA ASN A 102 28.19 19.27 -11.02
C ASN A 102 27.39 19.68 -12.27
N GLN A 103 26.32 20.48 -12.09
CA GLN A 103 25.42 20.95 -13.16
C GLN A 103 24.58 19.84 -13.83
N SER A 104 24.43 18.73 -13.16
CA SER A 104 23.62 17.61 -13.64
C SER A 104 22.69 17.11 -12.53
N ASP A 105 21.44 16.85 -12.89
CA ASP A 105 20.42 16.39 -11.96
C ASP A 105 20.40 14.87 -11.88
N ASN A 106 20.56 14.35 -10.66
CA ASN A 106 20.26 12.95 -10.35
C ASN A 106 18.84 12.89 -9.82
N THR A 107 18.02 12.01 -10.35
CA THR A 107 16.65 11.81 -9.89
C THR A 107 16.46 10.37 -9.41
N VAL A 108 15.76 10.22 -8.29
CA VAL A 108 15.38 8.90 -7.74
C VAL A 108 13.93 8.96 -7.27
N LYS A 109 13.17 7.92 -7.55
CA LYS A 109 11.85 7.66 -6.98
C LYS A 109 11.66 6.16 -6.81
N ALA A 110 10.74 5.76 -5.94
CA ALA A 110 10.35 4.37 -5.75
C ALA A 110 8.88 4.19 -6.16
N THR A 111 8.58 3.04 -6.72
CA THR A 111 7.21 2.59 -7.00
C THR A 111 6.93 1.34 -6.20
N PHE A 112 5.89 1.39 -5.36
CA PHE A 112 5.38 0.26 -4.59
C PHE A 112 4.36 -0.47 -5.45
N GLU A 113 4.75 -1.66 -5.92
CA GLU A 113 3.97 -2.50 -6.82
C GLU A 113 3.43 -3.71 -6.05
N ASN A 114 2.42 -4.35 -6.61
CA ASN A 114 1.94 -5.63 -6.08
C ASN A 114 1.53 -5.64 -4.60
N HIS A 115 1.18 -4.49 -4.03
CA HIS A 115 0.82 -4.39 -2.61
C HIS A 115 -0.36 -5.29 -2.27
N THR A 116 -0.10 -6.29 -1.42
CA THR A 116 -1.06 -7.31 -1.02
C THR A 116 -1.08 -7.42 0.49
N THR A 117 -2.27 -7.43 1.08
CA THR A 117 -2.47 -7.62 2.52
C THR A 117 -3.27 -8.88 2.78
N LEU A 118 -2.73 -9.81 3.55
CA LEU A 118 -3.47 -10.91 4.16
C LEU A 118 -3.87 -10.48 5.56
N TYR A 119 -5.16 -10.57 5.91
CA TYR A 119 -5.64 -10.02 7.18
C TYR A 119 -6.74 -10.86 7.81
N ALA A 120 -6.91 -10.68 9.11
CA ALA A 120 -8.03 -11.16 9.90
C ALA A 120 -8.86 -9.97 10.37
N ASN A 121 -10.19 -10.13 10.34
CA ASN A 121 -11.11 -9.22 11.02
C ASN A 121 -11.73 -9.94 12.23
N ILE A 122 -11.78 -9.22 13.34
CA ILE A 122 -12.46 -9.62 14.56
C ILE A 122 -13.66 -8.68 14.74
N ASN A 123 -14.85 -9.22 14.54
CA ASN A 123 -16.08 -8.44 14.70
C ASN A 123 -16.34 -8.15 16.17
N MET A 124 -16.72 -6.93 16.45
CA MET A 124 -17.00 -6.39 17.78
C MET A 124 -18.45 -5.87 17.83
N PRO A 125 -18.98 -5.59 19.03
CA PRO A 125 -20.31 -4.97 19.18
C PRO A 125 -20.43 -3.67 18.37
N PHE A 126 -21.67 -3.26 18.10
CA PHE A 126 -22.02 -2.00 17.42
C PHE A 126 -21.53 -1.90 15.96
N ASN A 127 -21.51 -3.03 15.24
CA ASN A 127 -21.08 -3.09 13.85
C ASN A 127 -19.62 -2.65 13.61
N THR A 128 -18.80 -2.69 14.63
CA THR A 128 -17.36 -2.39 14.53
C THR A 128 -16.55 -3.66 14.32
N TYR A 129 -15.34 -3.52 13.82
CA TYR A 129 -14.37 -4.61 13.74
C TYR A 129 -12.95 -4.12 13.93
N PHE A 130 -12.11 -5.01 14.45
CA PHE A 130 -10.66 -4.83 14.49
C PHE A 130 -10.03 -5.65 13.37
N LYS A 131 -9.07 -5.06 12.66
CA LYS A 131 -8.29 -5.68 11.59
C LYS A 131 -6.85 -5.84 12.04
N LEU A 132 -6.27 -7.01 11.75
CA LEU A 132 -4.84 -7.29 11.88
C LEU A 132 -4.38 -7.97 10.61
N GLY A 133 -3.29 -7.51 9.99
CA GLY A 133 -2.81 -8.07 8.74
C GLY A 133 -1.31 -8.01 8.57
N VAL A 134 -0.83 -8.82 7.63
CA VAL A 134 0.53 -8.80 7.12
C VAL A 134 0.52 -8.29 5.69
N ILE A 135 1.49 -7.48 5.35
CA ILE A 135 1.64 -6.82 4.06
C ILE A 135 2.83 -7.44 3.33
N ALA A 136 2.71 -7.60 2.03
CA ALA A 136 3.81 -7.86 1.11
C ALA A 136 3.74 -6.86 -0.05
N VAL A 137 4.87 -6.27 -0.42
CA VAL A 137 4.95 -5.26 -1.48
C VAL A 137 6.32 -5.29 -2.16
N ASP A 138 6.31 -5.18 -3.49
CA ASP A 138 7.51 -5.06 -4.30
C ASP A 138 7.86 -3.57 -4.43
N VAL A 139 9.13 -3.22 -4.29
CA VAL A 139 9.64 -1.85 -4.41
C VAL A 139 10.55 -1.76 -5.62
N ALA A 140 10.04 -1.16 -6.69
CA ALA A 140 10.80 -0.89 -7.89
C ALA A 140 11.45 0.49 -7.80
N THR A 141 12.79 0.53 -7.92
CA THR A 141 13.53 1.79 -7.98
C THR A 141 13.53 2.34 -9.41
N GLN A 142 13.38 3.64 -9.53
CA GLN A 142 13.45 4.34 -10.81
C GLN A 142 14.39 5.53 -10.65
N GLU A 143 15.52 5.45 -11.32
CA GLU A 143 16.57 6.45 -11.21
C GLU A 143 17.03 6.94 -12.58
N ASN A 144 17.55 8.17 -12.58
CA ASN A 144 18.34 8.74 -13.67
C ASN A 144 19.59 9.37 -13.04
N LEU A 145 20.66 8.58 -12.99
CA LEU A 145 21.92 8.99 -12.38
C LEU A 145 22.93 9.31 -13.48
N ASN A 146 23.62 10.44 -13.33
CA ASN A 146 24.67 10.85 -14.29
C ASN A 146 25.85 9.88 -14.38
N THR A 147 26.05 9.06 -13.36
CA THR A 147 27.05 8.00 -13.33
C THR A 147 26.66 6.78 -14.15
N GLY A 148 25.40 6.68 -14.60
CA GLY A 148 24.85 5.51 -15.27
C GLY A 148 24.65 4.31 -14.34
N GLY A 149 24.79 4.49 -13.02
CA GLY A 149 24.49 3.47 -12.04
C GLY A 149 22.98 3.24 -11.88
N SER A 150 22.60 2.09 -11.33
CA SER A 150 21.23 1.74 -11.01
C SER A 150 21.14 1.05 -9.64
N TYR A 151 20.00 1.22 -8.99
CA TYR A 151 19.66 0.47 -7.76
C TYR A 151 18.87 -0.78 -8.13
N ASN A 152 19.04 -1.84 -7.36
CA ASN A 152 18.24 -3.05 -7.51
C ASN A 152 16.84 -2.85 -6.91
N ASN A 153 15.85 -3.52 -7.50
CA ASN A 153 14.54 -3.66 -6.88
C ASN A 153 14.64 -4.50 -5.62
N VAL A 154 13.78 -4.20 -4.65
CA VAL A 154 13.72 -4.89 -3.36
C VAL A 154 12.27 -5.19 -3.01
N ASP A 155 12.06 -6.17 -2.14
CA ASP A 155 10.74 -6.48 -1.59
C ASP A 155 10.73 -6.08 -0.12
N THR A 156 9.56 -5.73 0.40
CA THR A 156 9.38 -5.51 1.82
C THR A 156 8.08 -6.14 2.30
N THR A 157 8.06 -6.42 3.60
CA THR A 157 6.86 -6.86 4.32
C THR A 157 6.46 -5.82 5.36
N GLY A 158 5.32 -6.03 6.00
CA GLY A 158 4.87 -5.12 7.04
C GLY A 158 3.69 -5.69 7.81
N LEU A 159 3.31 -4.97 8.86
CA LEU A 159 2.13 -5.26 9.66
C LEU A 159 1.13 -4.11 9.51
N THR A 160 -0.16 -4.43 9.56
CA THR A 160 -1.22 -3.43 9.59
C THR A 160 -2.22 -3.76 10.70
N VAL A 161 -2.67 -2.71 11.37
CA VAL A 161 -3.77 -2.79 12.33
C VAL A 161 -4.82 -1.76 11.97
N GLY A 162 -6.10 -2.08 12.14
CA GLY A 162 -7.17 -1.19 11.75
C GLY A 162 -8.41 -1.34 12.61
N LEU A 163 -9.24 -0.32 12.54
CA LEU A 163 -10.58 -0.30 13.11
C LEU A 163 -11.56 0.11 12.02
N GLY A 164 -12.68 -0.58 11.96
CA GLY A 164 -13.70 -0.28 10.98
C GLY A 164 -15.11 -0.31 11.55
N TYR A 165 -16.02 0.29 10.77
CA TYR A 165 -17.44 0.29 11.02
C TYR A 165 -18.17 -0.21 9.78
N ASN A 166 -19.06 -1.19 9.94
CA ASN A 166 -19.75 -1.88 8.86
C ASN A 166 -21.25 -1.61 8.90
N LEU A 167 -21.80 -1.12 7.79
CA LEU A 167 -23.23 -0.97 7.57
C LEU A 167 -23.68 -2.00 6.53
N THR A 168 -24.35 -3.06 6.96
CA THR A 168 -24.85 -4.12 6.10
C THR A 168 -26.34 -3.98 5.89
N MET A 169 -26.78 -4.12 4.65
CA MET A 169 -28.19 -4.14 4.23
C MET A 169 -28.72 -5.58 4.26
N ASP A 170 -30.05 -5.76 4.30
CA ASP A 170 -30.71 -7.07 4.35
C ASP A 170 -30.35 -8.01 3.18
N ASN A 171 -29.93 -7.44 2.03
CA ASN A 171 -29.51 -8.20 0.85
C ASN A 171 -28.02 -8.59 0.87
N GLY A 172 -27.30 -8.35 1.99
CA GLY A 172 -25.89 -8.64 2.15
C GLY A 172 -24.94 -7.59 1.57
N VAL A 173 -25.45 -6.56 0.88
CA VAL A 173 -24.64 -5.42 0.43
C VAL A 173 -24.24 -4.58 1.64
N PHE A 174 -22.99 -4.10 1.67
CA PHE A 174 -22.48 -3.31 2.79
C PHE A 174 -21.64 -2.11 2.33
N VAL A 175 -21.54 -1.16 3.22
CA VAL A 175 -20.57 -0.07 3.19
C VAL A 175 -19.76 -0.11 4.48
N ARG A 176 -18.43 -0.04 4.37
CA ARG A 176 -17.52 0.03 5.53
C ARG A 176 -16.73 1.33 5.49
N ALA A 177 -16.48 1.91 6.65
CA ALA A 177 -15.44 2.91 6.88
C ALA A 177 -14.35 2.28 7.74
N GLU A 178 -13.08 2.44 7.35
CA GLU A 178 -11.93 1.86 8.04
C GLU A 178 -10.83 2.91 8.18
N ILE A 179 -10.15 2.91 9.32
CA ILE A 179 -8.88 3.58 9.52
C ILE A 179 -7.85 2.54 9.94
N SER A 180 -6.66 2.56 9.36
CA SER A 180 -5.58 1.62 9.68
C SER A 180 -4.23 2.31 9.75
N GLY A 181 -3.34 1.74 10.56
CA GLY A 181 -1.93 2.07 10.63
C GLY A 181 -1.10 0.88 10.15
N SER A 182 -0.07 1.14 9.39
CA SER A 182 0.85 0.14 8.86
C SER A 182 2.28 0.50 9.22
N ASP A 183 3.07 -0.52 9.50
CA ASP A 183 4.50 -0.47 9.78
C ASP A 183 5.18 -1.45 8.83
N TYR A 184 6.18 -1.00 8.08
CA TYR A 184 6.88 -1.79 7.07
C TYR A 184 8.32 -2.06 7.50
N ASP A 185 8.83 -3.21 7.12
CA ASP A 185 10.21 -3.57 7.37
C ASP A 185 11.17 -2.67 6.58
N ASP A 186 12.35 -2.44 7.13
CA ASP A 186 13.42 -1.68 6.50
C ASP A 186 13.82 -2.30 5.15
N VAL A 187 14.13 -1.45 4.18
CA VAL A 187 14.67 -1.87 2.89
C VAL A 187 16.03 -1.25 2.63
N SER A 188 16.87 -1.97 1.88
CA SER A 188 18.16 -1.48 1.43
C SER A 188 18.35 -1.82 -0.04
N ALA A 189 18.78 -0.83 -0.82
CA ALA A 189 19.12 -0.98 -2.22
C ALA A 189 20.56 -0.48 -2.47
N THR A 190 21.34 -1.26 -3.20
CA THR A 190 22.73 -0.94 -3.52
C THR A 190 22.84 -0.50 -4.96
N ASN A 191 23.56 0.59 -5.21
CA ASN A 191 23.87 1.07 -6.54
C ASN A 191 25.00 0.23 -7.15
N GLN A 192 24.76 -0.28 -8.34
CA GLN A 192 25.79 -0.94 -9.15
C GLN A 192 26.39 0.08 -10.12
N SER A 193 27.28 0.94 -9.61
CA SER A 193 27.96 1.91 -10.46
C SER A 193 29.05 1.25 -11.32
N PRO A 194 29.15 1.60 -12.62
CA PRO A 194 30.26 1.18 -13.48
C PRO A 194 31.63 1.62 -12.97
N ASP A 195 31.69 2.66 -12.13
CA ASP A 195 32.92 3.23 -11.59
C ASP A 195 33.47 2.50 -10.36
N GLY A 196 32.78 1.44 -9.91
CA GLY A 196 33.20 0.62 -8.76
C GLY A 196 32.95 1.23 -7.39
N ASN A 197 32.32 2.42 -7.30
CA ASN A 197 31.91 3.04 -6.04
C ASN A 197 30.51 2.56 -5.69
N ALA A 198 30.42 1.65 -4.73
CA ALA A 198 29.15 1.19 -4.20
C ALA A 198 28.50 2.29 -3.37
N GLN A 199 27.22 2.54 -3.62
CA GLN A 199 26.37 3.39 -2.81
C GLN A 199 25.20 2.56 -2.29
N GLU A 200 24.87 2.70 -1.03
CA GLU A 200 23.72 2.06 -0.41
C GLU A 200 22.70 3.11 -0.03
N VAL A 201 21.43 2.85 -0.38
CA VAL A 201 20.28 3.61 0.13
C VAL A 201 19.48 2.69 1.01
N LYS A 202 19.33 3.06 2.29
CA LYS A 202 18.49 2.36 3.24
C LYS A 202 17.26 3.22 3.57
N VAL A 203 16.08 2.63 3.61
CA VAL A 203 14.86 3.28 4.08
C VAL A 203 14.37 2.57 5.33
N THR A 204 14.21 3.34 6.40
CA THR A 204 13.79 2.87 7.74
C THR A 204 12.57 3.64 8.22
N ASP A 205 11.98 3.16 9.31
CA ASP A 205 10.83 3.80 9.97
C ASP A 205 9.68 4.07 8.99
N MET A 206 9.44 3.12 8.08
CA MET A 206 8.40 3.24 7.07
C MET A 206 7.04 2.96 7.68
N ILE A 207 6.22 4.00 7.79
CA ILE A 207 4.87 3.92 8.35
C ILE A 207 3.83 4.41 7.35
N GLY A 208 2.60 3.91 7.48
CA GLY A 208 1.44 4.36 6.72
C GLY A 208 0.23 4.55 7.62
N VAL A 209 -0.57 5.57 7.34
CA VAL A 209 -1.90 5.74 7.94
C VAL A 209 -2.91 5.85 6.82
N THR A 210 -3.93 4.99 6.82
CA THR A 210 -4.92 4.87 5.74
C THR A 210 -6.33 5.09 6.26
N ALA A 211 -7.09 5.90 5.54
CA ALA A 211 -8.54 5.97 5.65
C ALA A 211 -9.17 5.33 4.41
N ALA A 212 -10.14 4.45 4.59
CA ALA A 212 -10.78 3.72 3.51
C ALA A 212 -12.31 3.75 3.59
N ILE A 213 -12.94 3.81 2.41
CA ILE A 213 -14.36 3.49 2.22
C ILE A 213 -14.43 2.24 1.36
N LYS A 214 -15.07 1.20 1.89
CA LYS A 214 -15.20 -0.12 1.24
C LYS A 214 -16.67 -0.38 0.93
N VAL A 215 -16.91 -1.00 -0.21
CA VAL A 215 -18.25 -1.49 -0.59
C VAL A 215 -18.13 -2.92 -1.06
N GLY A 216 -19.15 -3.72 -0.81
CA GLY A 216 -19.11 -5.11 -1.21
C GLY A 216 -20.38 -5.85 -0.90
N LYS A 217 -20.33 -7.17 -1.05
CA LYS A 217 -21.44 -8.08 -0.76
C LYS A 217 -20.93 -9.31 -0.02
N SER A 218 -21.64 -9.66 1.02
CA SER A 218 -21.54 -10.92 1.76
C SER A 218 -22.63 -11.89 1.31
N PHE A 219 -22.30 -13.16 1.23
CA PHE A 219 -23.16 -14.24 0.76
C PHE A 219 -23.43 -15.26 1.85
#